data_4b37b20dceb77e59fddaac47e4fce2f0
#
_entry.id   4b37b20dceb77e59fddaac47e4fce2f0
#
_cell.length_a   1.000
_cell.length_b   1.000
_cell.length_c   1.000
_cell.angle_alpha   90.00
_cell.angle_beta   90.00
_cell.angle_gamma   90.00
#
_symmetry.space_group_name_H-M   'P 1'
#
loop_
_entity.id
_entity.type
_entity.pdbx_description
1 polymer ?
#
loop_
_entity_poly.entity_id
_entity_poly.type
_entity_poly.pdbx_seq_one_letter_code
_entity_poly.pdbx_strand_id
1 'polypeptide(L)'
;NFANLSVNHKGHLLYVRRGSGIKAYDLHGDDQGEKSVTAGGGFSLSADGKQLLVGRDNNPAIGKADEGSSPKSVKKDGMEARIDPRQEWPQVYRDAWRFFRDYFYAANMHGVDWPAVYEQYLPMIAYCANREDVDYVMRELVAELNVGHAYVRGGPMERGPRVGVGLLGCDYTLENGAYRIAHLV
;
A
#
# COMPACT_ATOMS: atom_id res chain seq x y z
N ASN A 1 -11.84 14.19 14.03
CA ASN A 1 -10.98 13.75 12.93
C ASN A 1 -11.85 13.18 11.81
N PHE A 2 -11.88 13.87 10.68
CA PHE A 2 -12.64 13.53 9.48
C PHE A 2 -11.68 13.08 8.37
N ALA A 3 -12.14 12.19 7.50
CA ALA A 3 -11.40 11.70 6.34
C ALA A 3 -12.35 11.31 5.20
N ASN A 4 -11.82 11.10 3.98
CA ASN A 4 -12.59 10.65 2.83
C ASN A 4 -13.82 11.53 2.52
N LEU A 5 -13.62 12.80 2.27
CA LEU A 5 -14.71 13.71 1.90
C LEU A 5 -15.15 13.47 0.44
N SER A 6 -16.46 13.27 0.23
CA SER A 6 -17.07 13.09 -1.10
C SER A 6 -18.53 13.53 -1.05
N VAL A 7 -19.13 13.75 -2.22
CA VAL A 7 -20.54 14.11 -2.34
C VAL A 7 -21.29 13.00 -3.08
N ASN A 8 -22.40 12.52 -2.51
CA ASN A 8 -23.23 11.50 -3.14
C ASN A 8 -24.20 12.08 -4.19
N HIS A 9 -24.96 11.22 -4.86
CA HIS A 9 -25.92 11.60 -5.91
C HIS A 9 -27.06 12.52 -5.45
N LYS A 10 -27.27 12.66 -4.14
CA LYS A 10 -28.28 13.56 -3.55
C LYS A 10 -27.71 14.92 -3.15
N GLY A 11 -26.40 15.14 -3.35
CA GLY A 11 -25.71 16.33 -2.88
C GLY A 11 -25.30 16.30 -1.41
N HIS A 12 -25.47 15.16 -0.72
CA HIS A 12 -25.06 15.04 0.66
C HIS A 12 -23.55 14.81 0.77
N LEU A 13 -22.91 15.48 1.69
CA LEU A 13 -21.51 15.28 2.03
C LEU A 13 -21.34 13.95 2.75
N LEU A 14 -20.53 13.04 2.19
CA LEU A 14 -20.11 11.81 2.82
C LEU A 14 -18.71 11.97 3.38
N TYR A 15 -18.48 11.42 4.57
CA TYR A 15 -17.16 11.43 5.22
C TYR A 15 -17.01 10.28 6.22
N VAL A 16 -15.76 9.95 6.49
CA VAL A 16 -15.42 9.04 7.60
C VAL A 16 -15.23 9.85 8.86
N ARG A 17 -15.97 9.53 9.90
CA ARG A 17 -15.71 9.99 11.27
C ARG A 17 -15.00 8.88 12.03
N ARG A 18 -13.75 9.10 12.41
CA ARG A 18 -12.94 8.08 13.10
C ARG A 18 -13.64 7.58 14.35
N GLY A 19 -13.75 6.25 14.47
CA GLY A 19 -14.45 5.59 15.58
C GLY A 19 -15.98 5.52 15.44
N SER A 20 -16.57 6.18 14.40
CA SER A 20 -18.04 6.23 14.24
C SER A 20 -18.51 5.80 12.84
N GLY A 21 -17.58 5.43 11.94
CA GLY A 21 -17.89 4.95 10.61
C GLY A 21 -18.13 6.06 9.56
N ILE A 22 -18.85 5.70 8.51
CA ILE A 22 -19.17 6.58 7.37
C ILE A 22 -20.48 7.31 7.66
N LYS A 23 -20.44 8.61 7.51
CA LYS A 23 -21.54 9.53 7.80
C LYS A 23 -21.93 10.31 6.56
N ALA A 24 -23.19 10.75 6.56
CA ALA A 24 -23.73 11.67 5.59
C ALA A 24 -24.22 12.94 6.29
N TYR A 25 -24.06 14.08 5.64
CA TYR A 25 -24.56 15.36 6.10
C TYR A 25 -25.19 16.12 4.92
N ASP A 26 -26.42 16.55 5.09
CA ASP A 26 -27.10 17.39 4.11
C ASP A 26 -26.74 18.86 4.36
N LEU A 27 -26.04 19.46 3.39
CA LEU A 27 -25.59 20.85 3.47
C LEU A 27 -26.71 21.88 3.19
N HIS A 28 -27.79 21.44 2.56
CA HIS A 28 -28.83 22.32 2.03
C HIS A 28 -30.24 22.04 2.56
N GLY A 29 -30.41 20.91 3.26
CA GLY A 29 -31.69 20.52 3.81
C GLY A 29 -31.99 21.17 5.16
N ASP A 30 -33.27 21.11 5.55
CA ASP A 30 -33.72 21.61 6.86
C ASP A 30 -33.25 20.77 8.02
N ASP A 31 -32.98 19.48 7.78
CA ASP A 31 -32.43 18.53 8.76
C ASP A 31 -30.91 18.48 8.66
N GLN A 32 -30.24 19.39 9.32
CA GLN A 32 -28.77 19.53 9.35
C GLN A 32 -28.10 18.51 10.31
N GLY A 33 -28.71 17.38 10.59
CA GLY A 33 -28.17 16.33 11.43
C GLY A 33 -27.20 15.41 10.70
N GLU A 34 -26.15 14.96 11.42
CA GLU A 34 -25.28 13.88 10.96
C GLU A 34 -26.03 12.56 10.93
N LYS A 35 -26.07 11.88 9.77
CA LYS A 35 -26.72 10.58 9.59
C LYS A 35 -25.70 9.47 9.36
N SER A 36 -25.98 8.30 9.89
CA SER A 36 -25.12 7.14 9.70
C SER A 36 -25.39 6.47 8.37
N VAL A 37 -24.33 6.27 7.58
CA VAL A 37 -24.41 5.50 6.33
C VAL A 37 -24.09 4.03 6.61
N THR A 38 -22.88 3.74 7.06
CA THR A 38 -22.45 2.39 7.43
C THR A 38 -21.16 2.44 8.26
N ALA A 39 -20.79 1.30 8.86
CA ALA A 39 -19.48 1.15 9.48
C ALA A 39 -18.37 1.14 8.41
N GLY A 40 -17.18 1.56 8.77
CA GLY A 40 -15.99 1.52 7.91
C GLY A 40 -15.01 2.65 8.20
N GLY A 41 -13.75 2.40 7.89
CA GLY A 41 -12.65 3.38 8.04
C GLY A 41 -12.26 4.10 6.74
N GLY A 42 -12.93 3.79 5.64
CA GLY A 42 -12.72 4.41 4.34
C GLY A 42 -13.73 3.93 3.32
N PHE A 43 -13.95 4.70 2.26
CA PHE A 43 -14.84 4.34 1.17
C PHE A 43 -14.37 4.94 -0.17
N SER A 44 -14.95 4.41 -1.25
CA SER A 44 -14.91 5.02 -2.58
C SER A 44 -16.32 5.06 -3.14
N LEU A 45 -16.66 6.13 -3.86
CA LEU A 45 -17.96 6.27 -4.53
C LEU A 45 -17.89 5.77 -5.97
N SER A 46 -19.01 5.23 -6.47
CA SER A 46 -19.22 5.05 -7.91
C SER A 46 -19.27 6.41 -8.62
N ALA A 47 -19.03 6.40 -9.93
CA ALA A 47 -19.00 7.63 -10.73
C ALA A 47 -20.35 8.40 -10.68
N ASP A 48 -21.48 7.70 -10.52
CA ASP A 48 -22.81 8.29 -10.38
C ASP A 48 -23.16 8.70 -8.93
N GLY A 49 -22.27 8.45 -7.98
CA GLY A 49 -22.47 8.78 -6.56
C GLY A 49 -23.53 7.96 -5.83
N LYS A 50 -24.05 6.89 -6.45
CA LYS A 50 -25.15 6.09 -5.85
C LYS A 50 -24.69 4.94 -4.99
N GLN A 51 -23.49 4.42 -5.25
CA GLN A 51 -22.95 3.29 -4.53
C GLN A 51 -21.63 3.63 -3.84
N LEU A 52 -21.34 2.95 -2.76
CA LEU A 52 -20.08 3.04 -2.06
C LEU A 52 -19.44 1.67 -1.91
N LEU A 53 -18.14 1.63 -2.09
CA LEU A 53 -17.28 0.50 -1.78
C LEU A 53 -16.60 0.77 -0.43
N VAL A 54 -16.73 -0.16 0.51
CA VAL A 54 -16.09 -0.13 1.82
C VAL A 54 -15.18 -1.35 2.00
N GLY A 55 -14.21 -1.30 2.90
CA GLY A 55 -13.37 -2.44 3.25
C GLY A 55 -12.44 -2.88 2.11
N ARG A 56 -11.45 -2.07 1.75
CA ARG A 56 -10.65 -2.23 0.52
C ARG A 56 -9.92 -3.57 0.40
N ASP A 57 -9.12 -4.01 1.31
CA ASP A 57 -8.10 -5.02 0.97
C ASP A 57 -8.54 -6.48 1.13
N ASN A 58 -9.18 -6.85 2.21
CA ASN A 58 -9.53 -8.25 2.46
C ASN A 58 -11.01 -8.57 2.36
N ASN A 59 -11.89 -7.63 2.68
CA ASN A 59 -13.35 -7.83 2.65
C ASN A 59 -14.07 -6.65 2.00
N PRO A 60 -13.93 -6.45 0.67
CA PRO A 60 -14.65 -5.40 -0.02
C PRO A 60 -16.16 -5.66 0.05
N ALA A 61 -16.93 -4.61 0.32
CA ALA A 61 -18.37 -4.67 0.32
C ALA A 61 -18.96 -3.47 -0.41
N ILE A 62 -20.03 -3.67 -1.17
CA ILE A 62 -20.69 -2.63 -1.95
C ILE A 62 -22.10 -2.42 -1.39
N GLY A 63 -22.45 -1.16 -1.17
CA GLY A 63 -23.74 -0.73 -0.69
C GLY A 63 -24.22 0.57 -1.32
N LYS A 64 -25.40 1.03 -0.95
CA LYS A 64 -25.90 2.35 -1.37
C LYS A 64 -25.11 3.45 -0.65
N ALA A 65 -24.93 4.58 -1.33
CA ALA A 65 -24.29 5.78 -0.77
C ALA A 65 -25.29 6.65 0.02
N ASP A 66 -26.23 6.01 0.69
CA ASP A 66 -27.33 6.63 1.43
C ASP A 66 -27.30 6.19 2.90
N GLU A 67 -28.09 6.92 3.72
CA GLU A 67 -28.32 6.60 5.11
C GLU A 67 -28.82 5.16 5.31
N GLY A 68 -28.35 4.50 6.39
CA GLY A 68 -28.78 3.14 6.73
C GLY A 68 -28.32 2.07 5.75
N SER A 69 -27.27 2.33 4.99
CA SER A 69 -26.73 1.36 4.03
C SER A 69 -26.24 0.10 4.71
N SER A 70 -26.56 -1.04 4.11
CA SER A 70 -26.07 -2.37 4.50
C SER A 70 -25.25 -2.96 3.36
N PRO A 71 -23.94 -2.64 3.26
CA PRO A 71 -23.10 -3.13 2.19
C PRO A 71 -23.01 -4.66 2.19
N LYS A 72 -23.08 -5.24 0.99
CA LYS A 72 -22.91 -6.67 0.78
C LYS A 72 -21.48 -6.99 0.37
N SER A 73 -20.89 -8.01 0.99
CA SER A 73 -19.55 -8.47 0.64
C SER A 73 -19.47 -8.88 -0.82
N VAL A 74 -18.40 -8.47 -1.48
CA VAL A 74 -18.08 -8.95 -2.83
C VAL A 74 -17.52 -10.36 -2.71
N LYS A 75 -18.13 -11.30 -3.42
CA LYS A 75 -17.64 -12.67 -3.47
C LYS A 75 -16.33 -12.71 -4.27
N LYS A 76 -15.29 -13.26 -3.67
CA LYS A 76 -13.98 -13.50 -4.29
C LYS A 76 -13.62 -14.98 -4.40
N ASP A 77 -14.55 -15.84 -4.00
CA ASP A 77 -14.35 -17.29 -4.00
C ASP A 77 -14.05 -17.78 -5.42
N GLY A 78 -12.99 -18.54 -5.58
CA GLY A 78 -12.55 -19.04 -6.88
C GLY A 78 -11.79 -18.04 -7.76
N MET A 79 -11.49 -16.83 -7.27
CA MET A 79 -10.58 -15.90 -7.93
C MET A 79 -9.13 -16.26 -7.57
N GLU A 80 -8.58 -17.22 -8.30
CA GLU A 80 -7.20 -17.67 -8.12
C GLU A 80 -6.38 -17.36 -9.37
N ALA A 81 -5.15 -16.91 -9.21
CA ALA A 81 -4.18 -16.77 -10.26
C ALA A 81 -2.91 -17.53 -9.88
N ARG A 82 -2.42 -18.36 -10.80
CA ARG A 82 -1.12 -19.02 -10.65
C ARG A 82 -0.04 -18.07 -11.14
N ILE A 83 0.88 -17.72 -10.27
CA ILE A 83 2.01 -16.85 -10.58
C ILE A 83 3.29 -17.69 -10.51
N ASP A 84 4.14 -17.55 -11.53
CA ASP A 84 5.51 -18.04 -11.51
C ASP A 84 6.42 -16.84 -11.24
N PRO A 85 7.00 -16.70 -10.04
CA PRO A 85 7.82 -15.56 -9.69
C PRO A 85 9.03 -15.35 -10.61
N ARG A 86 9.63 -16.44 -11.09
CA ARG A 86 10.81 -16.35 -11.99
C ARG A 86 10.47 -15.78 -13.36
N GLN A 87 9.22 -15.94 -13.80
CA GLN A 87 8.72 -15.34 -15.05
C GLN A 87 8.18 -13.92 -14.82
N GLU A 88 7.59 -13.66 -13.64
CA GLU A 88 7.02 -12.37 -13.29
C GLU A 88 8.09 -11.31 -12.97
N TRP A 89 9.13 -11.65 -12.21
CA TRP A 89 10.09 -10.68 -11.71
C TRP A 89 10.85 -9.89 -12.80
N PRO A 90 11.28 -10.49 -13.92
CA PRO A 90 11.84 -9.71 -15.03
C PRO A 90 10.86 -8.67 -15.59
N GLN A 91 9.57 -9.01 -15.64
CA GLN A 91 8.53 -8.07 -16.07
C GLN A 91 8.35 -6.95 -15.03
N VAL A 92 8.27 -7.26 -13.73
CA VAL A 92 8.16 -6.27 -12.65
C VAL A 92 9.32 -5.30 -12.68
N TYR A 93 10.55 -5.78 -12.84
CA TYR A 93 11.75 -4.97 -12.97
C TYR A 93 11.67 -4.05 -14.20
N ARG A 94 11.30 -4.61 -15.36
CA ARG A 94 11.13 -3.85 -16.60
C ARG A 94 10.06 -2.77 -16.48
N ASP A 95 8.95 -3.07 -15.82
CA ASP A 95 7.86 -2.12 -15.64
C ASP A 95 8.25 -1.01 -14.67
N ALA A 96 9.03 -1.30 -13.62
CA ALA A 96 9.61 -0.27 -12.75
C ALA A 96 10.52 0.68 -13.55
N TRP A 97 11.43 0.14 -14.38
CA TRP A 97 12.29 0.94 -15.25
C TRP A 97 11.48 1.81 -16.22
N ARG A 98 10.44 1.24 -16.88
CA ARG A 98 9.55 1.97 -17.79
C ARG A 98 8.80 3.08 -17.09
N PHE A 99 8.32 2.84 -15.87
CA PHE A 99 7.62 3.85 -15.09
C PHE A 99 8.49 5.10 -14.90
N PHE A 100 9.72 4.95 -14.48
CA PHE A 100 10.63 6.09 -14.36
C PHE A 100 10.96 6.71 -15.73
N ARG A 101 11.21 5.92 -16.76
CA ARG A 101 11.44 6.43 -18.12
C ARG A 101 10.32 7.36 -18.60
N ASP A 102 9.06 6.97 -18.34
CA ASP A 102 7.89 7.62 -18.91
C ASP A 102 7.38 8.79 -18.03
N TYR A 103 7.64 8.75 -16.72
CA TYR A 103 7.05 9.69 -15.75
C TYR A 103 8.06 10.46 -14.91
N PHE A 104 9.37 10.25 -15.09
CA PHE A 104 10.36 11.02 -14.36
C PHE A 104 10.32 12.49 -14.79
N TYR A 105 10.37 13.41 -13.83
CA TYR A 105 10.17 14.85 -14.07
C TYR A 105 11.27 15.50 -14.92
N ALA A 106 12.50 14.94 -14.92
CA ALA A 106 13.61 15.42 -15.72
C ALA A 106 13.81 14.53 -16.96
N ALA A 107 13.50 15.05 -18.15
CA ALA A 107 13.56 14.29 -19.40
C ALA A 107 14.95 13.69 -19.70
N ASN A 108 16.01 14.31 -19.18
CA ASN A 108 17.39 13.82 -19.33
C ASN A 108 17.80 12.83 -18.23
N MET A 109 16.88 12.35 -17.39
CA MET A 109 17.16 11.41 -16.31
C MET A 109 18.33 11.85 -15.40
N HIS A 110 18.48 13.15 -15.12
CA HIS A 110 19.62 13.75 -14.43
C HIS A 110 20.99 13.49 -15.10
N GLY A 111 21.00 13.19 -16.39
CA GLY A 111 22.22 12.87 -17.14
C GLY A 111 22.62 11.39 -17.07
N VAL A 112 21.79 10.56 -16.46
CA VAL A 112 22.02 9.11 -16.38
C VAL A 112 21.63 8.45 -17.70
N ASP A 113 22.47 7.55 -18.21
CA ASP A 113 22.13 6.64 -19.32
C ASP A 113 21.15 5.57 -18.80
N TRP A 114 19.87 5.92 -18.79
CA TRP A 114 18.82 5.08 -18.22
C TRP A 114 18.68 3.71 -18.88
N PRO A 115 18.82 3.56 -20.22
CA PRO A 115 18.95 2.25 -20.86
C PRO A 115 20.15 1.43 -20.39
N ALA A 116 21.31 2.03 -20.24
CA ALA A 116 22.51 1.33 -19.78
C ALA A 116 22.34 0.83 -18.33
N VAL A 117 21.72 1.62 -17.47
CA VAL A 117 21.40 1.23 -16.08
C VAL A 117 20.43 0.05 -16.05
N TYR A 118 19.45 -0.01 -16.95
CA TYR A 118 18.56 -1.18 -17.07
C TYR A 118 19.35 -2.46 -17.33
N GLU A 119 20.24 -2.45 -18.31
CA GLU A 119 21.06 -3.60 -18.69
C GLU A 119 22.06 -4.00 -17.59
N GLN A 120 22.54 -3.05 -16.82
CA GLN A 120 23.46 -3.27 -15.70
C GLN A 120 22.84 -4.13 -14.60
N TYR A 121 21.61 -3.83 -14.21
CA TYR A 121 20.95 -4.50 -13.08
C TYR A 121 20.08 -5.70 -13.50
N LEU A 122 19.63 -5.79 -14.75
CA LEU A 122 18.77 -6.87 -15.23
C LEU A 122 19.30 -8.29 -14.90
N PRO A 123 20.60 -8.59 -15.07
CA PRO A 123 21.12 -9.93 -14.75
C PRO A 123 20.93 -10.35 -13.31
N MET A 124 20.87 -9.39 -12.37
CA MET A 124 20.71 -9.67 -10.94
C MET A 124 19.34 -10.26 -10.62
N ILE A 125 18.31 -9.95 -11.41
CA ILE A 125 16.96 -10.48 -11.21
C ILE A 125 16.92 -12.01 -11.29
N ALA A 126 17.78 -12.62 -12.11
CA ALA A 126 17.85 -14.08 -12.24
C ALA A 126 18.37 -14.77 -10.95
N TYR A 127 19.06 -14.05 -10.10
CA TYR A 127 19.61 -14.56 -8.84
C TYR A 127 18.74 -14.25 -7.62
N CYS A 128 17.67 -13.50 -7.77
CA CYS A 128 16.73 -13.21 -6.69
C CYS A 128 16.06 -14.50 -6.21
N ALA A 129 16.04 -14.73 -4.92
CA ALA A 129 15.43 -15.89 -4.29
C ALA A 129 13.98 -15.59 -3.82
N ASN A 130 13.67 -14.35 -3.53
CA ASN A 130 12.38 -13.89 -3.01
C ASN A 130 12.06 -12.48 -3.53
N ARG A 131 10.86 -11.98 -3.20
CA ARG A 131 10.42 -10.66 -3.64
C ARG A 131 11.23 -9.52 -3.02
N GLU A 132 11.76 -9.69 -1.83
CA GLU A 132 12.57 -8.66 -1.15
C GLU A 132 13.88 -8.41 -1.90
N ASP A 133 14.49 -9.47 -2.45
CA ASP A 133 15.68 -9.36 -3.31
C ASP A 133 15.37 -8.55 -4.57
N VAL A 134 14.21 -8.80 -5.20
CA VAL A 134 13.76 -8.03 -6.37
C VAL A 134 13.56 -6.56 -6.02
N ASP A 135 12.92 -6.28 -4.89
CA ASP A 135 12.75 -4.91 -4.40
C ASP A 135 14.09 -4.24 -4.09
N TYR A 136 15.09 -5.01 -3.63
CA TYR A 136 16.44 -4.51 -3.43
C TYR A 136 17.06 -4.09 -4.77
N VAL A 137 17.06 -4.97 -5.78
CA VAL A 137 17.60 -4.65 -7.12
C VAL A 137 16.88 -3.44 -7.73
N MET A 138 15.56 -3.34 -7.56
CA MET A 138 14.81 -2.17 -8.04
C MET A 138 15.18 -0.89 -7.28
N ARG A 139 15.50 -0.97 -5.99
CA ARG A 139 16.02 0.18 -5.22
C ARG A 139 17.36 0.65 -5.73
N GLU A 140 18.27 -0.27 -6.05
CA GLU A 140 19.57 0.06 -6.65
C GLU A 140 19.37 0.76 -8.01
N LEU A 141 18.51 0.20 -8.88
CA LEU A 141 18.15 0.82 -10.15
C LEU A 141 17.68 2.28 -9.97
N VAL A 142 16.76 2.51 -9.03
CA VAL A 142 16.17 3.84 -8.79
C VAL A 142 17.17 4.79 -8.13
N ALA A 143 18.09 4.27 -7.32
CA ALA A 143 19.12 5.06 -6.66
C ALA A 143 20.08 5.76 -7.65
N GLU A 144 20.28 5.20 -8.84
CA GLU A 144 21.10 5.81 -9.90
C GLU A 144 20.58 7.19 -10.34
N LEU A 145 19.29 7.45 -10.17
CA LEU A 145 18.71 8.77 -10.47
C LEU A 145 19.11 9.85 -9.45
N ASN A 146 19.74 9.48 -8.35
CA ASN A 146 20.19 10.35 -7.27
C ASN A 146 19.13 11.38 -6.86
N VAL A 147 17.92 10.89 -6.57
CA VAL A 147 16.76 11.70 -6.19
C VAL A 147 16.22 11.26 -4.84
N GLY A 148 15.95 12.24 -3.96
CA GLY A 148 15.22 11.98 -2.72
C GLY A 148 13.76 11.62 -3.01
N HIS A 149 13.09 11.00 -2.05
CA HIS A 149 11.65 10.66 -2.14
C HIS A 149 11.26 9.68 -3.27
N ALA A 150 12.20 8.90 -3.79
CA ALA A 150 11.92 7.77 -4.66
C ALA A 150 12.00 6.47 -3.84
N TYR A 151 10.93 5.70 -3.82
CA TYR A 151 10.81 4.52 -2.97
C TYR A 151 10.28 3.33 -3.75
N VAL A 152 10.88 2.17 -3.54
CA VAL A 152 10.36 0.88 -4.02
C VAL A 152 9.85 0.10 -2.82
N ARG A 153 8.58 -0.28 -2.85
CA ARG A 153 7.91 -1.02 -1.77
C ARG A 153 6.81 -1.90 -2.32
N GLY A 154 6.53 -2.99 -1.64
CA GLY A 154 5.33 -3.78 -1.86
C GLY A 154 5.59 -5.11 -2.57
N GLY A 155 4.51 -5.73 -2.99
CA GLY A 155 4.50 -7.09 -3.49
C GLY A 155 4.27 -8.14 -2.41
N PRO A 156 4.01 -9.39 -2.80
CA PRO A 156 3.85 -10.50 -1.88
C PRO A 156 5.19 -10.83 -1.23
N MET A 157 5.30 -10.55 0.06
CA MET A 157 6.48 -10.91 0.86
C MET A 157 6.14 -12.10 1.75
N GLU A 158 6.95 -13.12 1.71
CA GLU A 158 6.89 -14.20 2.68
C GLU A 158 7.30 -13.66 4.05
N ARG A 159 6.38 -13.73 4.98
CA ARG A 159 6.66 -13.36 6.37
C ARG A 159 6.61 -14.61 7.21
N GLY A 160 7.72 -14.91 7.87
CA GLY A 160 7.74 -15.93 8.91
C GLY A 160 6.77 -15.61 10.06
N PRO A 161 6.46 -16.62 10.89
CA PRO A 161 5.62 -16.41 12.06
C PRO A 161 6.25 -15.35 12.97
N ARG A 162 5.44 -14.38 13.39
CA ARG A 162 5.89 -13.40 14.41
C ARG A 162 5.85 -14.07 15.77
N VAL A 163 7.02 -14.30 16.34
CA VAL A 163 7.16 -14.75 17.72
C VAL A 163 7.48 -13.53 18.58
N GLY A 164 6.63 -13.26 19.57
CA GLY A 164 6.92 -12.23 20.57
C GLY A 164 8.10 -12.69 21.41
N VAL A 165 9.19 -11.94 21.39
CA VAL A 165 10.35 -12.18 22.27
C VAL A 165 10.46 -11.04 23.27
N GLY A 166 10.76 -11.40 24.52
CA GLY A 166 11.07 -10.43 25.55
C GLY A 166 12.51 -9.92 25.40
N LEU A 167 12.74 -8.67 25.75
CA LEU A 167 14.08 -8.16 25.96
C LEU A 167 14.60 -8.66 27.31
N LEU A 168 15.85 -9.06 27.39
CA LEU A 168 16.46 -9.55 28.63
C LEU A 168 16.68 -8.46 29.67
N GLY A 169 16.47 -7.18 29.31
CA GLY A 169 16.68 -6.06 30.23
C GLY A 169 18.11 -5.96 30.73
N CYS A 170 19.07 -6.12 29.82
CA CYS A 170 20.49 -6.05 30.17
C CYS A 170 21.31 -5.46 29.02
N ASP A 171 22.44 -4.87 29.38
CA ASP A 171 23.48 -4.45 28.45
C ASP A 171 24.54 -5.53 28.28
N TYR A 172 25.11 -5.61 27.07
CA TYR A 172 26.13 -6.59 26.74
C TYR A 172 27.45 -5.92 26.39
N THR A 173 28.56 -6.58 26.78
CA THR A 173 29.89 -6.30 26.25
C THR A 173 30.38 -7.49 25.44
N LEU A 174 31.23 -7.23 24.43
CA LEU A 174 31.90 -8.26 23.67
C LEU A 174 33.29 -8.48 24.27
N GLU A 175 33.53 -9.64 24.86
CA GLU A 175 34.81 -10.02 25.43
C GLU A 175 35.28 -11.37 24.85
N ASN A 176 36.46 -11.39 24.27
CA ASN A 176 37.05 -12.60 23.69
C ASN A 176 36.15 -13.36 22.71
N GLY A 177 35.38 -12.63 21.89
CA GLY A 177 34.45 -13.20 20.90
C GLY A 177 33.13 -13.72 21.46
N ALA A 178 32.85 -13.52 22.77
CA ALA A 178 31.59 -13.90 23.40
C ALA A 178 30.88 -12.67 24.02
N TYR A 179 29.54 -12.64 23.96
CA TYR A 179 28.76 -11.63 24.65
C TYR A 179 28.65 -11.96 26.15
N ARG A 180 28.96 -10.98 26.97
CA ARG A 180 28.81 -11.05 28.43
C ARG A 180 27.82 -9.99 28.90
N ILE A 181 26.94 -10.30 29.84
CA ILE A 181 26.07 -9.33 30.47
C ILE A 181 26.93 -8.37 31.29
N ALA A 182 26.92 -7.10 30.95
CA ALA A 182 27.66 -6.06 31.62
C ALA A 182 26.84 -5.38 32.73
N HIS A 183 25.55 -5.20 32.50
CA HIS A 183 24.64 -4.52 33.42
C HIS A 183 23.21 -5.06 33.25
N LEU A 184 22.49 -5.17 34.37
CA LEU A 184 21.05 -5.44 34.41
C LEU A 184 20.29 -4.14 34.59
N VAL A 185 19.24 -3.90 33.76
CA VAL A 185 18.41 -2.70 33.76
C VAL A 185 17.25 -2.88 34.75
#